data_a57b20a27613f954590903c12e6fc131
#
_entry.id   a57b20a27613f954590903c12e6fc131
#
_cell.length_a   1.000
_cell.length_b   1.000
_cell.length_c   1.000
_cell.angle_alpha   90.00
_cell.angle_beta   90.00
_cell.angle_gamma   90.00
#
_symmetry.space_group_name_H-M   'P 1'
#
loop_
_entity.id
_entity.type
_entity.pdbx_description
1 polymer ?
#
loop_
_entity_poly.entity_id
_entity_poly.type
_entity_poly.pdbx_seq_one_letter_code
_entity_poly.pdbx_strand_id
1 'polypeptide(L)'
;RDREETPRDDMLSDLVHARTEDEENPTLTFKEVVSLARALLIAGNETTATALGNLLFILATKPDIAQELYDNVDDERYLTRFVEEVLRLEPPVRGLSRMTTKEVELGGVTLPKGAHMLNLYASGNDDETIFECPRKFDMSRPNIVRHVAFGGGVHRCVGLALARMEVKVAAREFVKRLKDIQLQIPVDEIRYLPTVATRSMESLPLSFNKR
;
A
#
# COMPACT_ATOMS: atom_id res chain seq x y z
N ARG A 1 20.04 -1.28 -23.20
CA ARG A 1 20.96 -0.87 -24.27
C ARG A 1 20.40 0.30 -25.07
N ASP A 2 19.19 0.20 -25.65
CA ASP A 2 18.57 1.31 -26.40
C ASP A 2 18.53 2.62 -25.58
N ARG A 3 18.28 2.54 -24.25
CA ARG A 3 18.25 3.70 -23.35
C ARG A 3 19.62 4.23 -22.91
N GLU A 4 20.66 3.45 -23.08
CA GLU A 4 22.06 3.90 -22.87
C GLU A 4 22.50 4.82 -24.00
N GLU A 5 22.11 4.47 -25.23
CA GLU A 5 22.49 5.19 -26.45
C GLU A 5 21.53 6.33 -26.78
N THR A 6 20.25 6.14 -26.49
CA THR A 6 19.17 7.08 -26.82
C THR A 6 18.25 7.27 -25.63
N PRO A 7 18.62 8.14 -24.68
CA PRO A 7 17.78 8.45 -23.52
C PRO A 7 16.43 9.03 -23.94
N ARG A 8 15.37 8.69 -23.18
CA ARG A 8 14.00 9.20 -23.34
C ARG A 8 13.51 9.75 -21.99
N ASP A 9 12.40 10.45 -22.02
CA ASP A 9 11.70 10.86 -20.80
C ASP A 9 10.90 9.66 -20.24
N ASP A 10 11.65 8.70 -19.66
CA ASP A 10 11.08 7.51 -19.02
C ASP A 10 11.99 6.98 -17.89
N MET A 11 11.37 6.26 -16.96
CA MET A 11 12.02 5.69 -15.77
C MET A 11 13.21 4.77 -16.12
N LEU A 12 13.19 4.08 -17.26
CA LEU A 12 14.31 3.22 -17.65
C LEU A 12 15.54 4.04 -18.01
N SER A 13 15.35 5.17 -18.68
CA SER A 13 16.42 6.12 -18.95
C SER A 13 17.00 6.70 -17.66
N ASP A 14 16.12 7.06 -16.71
CA ASP A 14 16.55 7.56 -15.40
C ASP A 14 17.36 6.52 -14.63
N LEU A 15 16.93 5.26 -14.62
CA LEU A 15 17.67 4.16 -13.98
C LEU A 15 19.02 3.89 -14.63
N VAL A 16 19.08 3.89 -15.97
CA VAL A 16 20.30 3.63 -16.73
C VAL A 16 21.34 4.73 -16.50
N HIS A 17 20.90 5.98 -16.33
CA HIS A 17 21.77 7.12 -16.12
C HIS A 17 21.88 7.56 -14.65
N ALA A 18 21.27 6.81 -13.73
CA ALA A 18 21.35 7.08 -12.29
C ALA A 18 22.82 7.06 -11.82
N ARG A 19 23.16 8.03 -10.97
CA ARG A 19 24.47 8.09 -10.28
C ARG A 19 24.32 7.53 -8.89
N THR A 20 25.30 6.73 -8.48
CA THR A 20 25.44 6.22 -7.11
C THR A 20 26.42 7.08 -6.32
N GLU A 21 26.42 6.94 -4.99
CA GLU A 21 27.40 7.57 -4.09
C GLU A 21 28.75 6.81 -4.06
N ASP A 22 28.81 5.65 -4.71
CA ASP A 22 30.03 4.86 -4.83
C ASP A 22 30.97 5.48 -5.88
N GLU A 23 32.10 6.04 -5.45
CA GLU A 23 33.07 6.69 -6.32
C GLU A 23 33.75 5.71 -7.29
N GLU A 24 33.89 4.42 -6.93
CA GLU A 24 34.48 3.38 -7.78
C GLU A 24 33.48 2.91 -8.85
N ASN A 25 32.19 2.89 -8.50
CA ASN A 25 31.09 2.45 -9.37
C ASN A 25 29.98 3.51 -9.42
N PRO A 26 30.21 4.66 -10.07
CA PRO A 26 29.33 5.82 -10.02
C PRO A 26 28.00 5.62 -10.78
N THR A 27 27.84 4.50 -11.49
CA THR A 27 26.63 4.17 -12.27
C THR A 27 26.18 2.73 -11.96
N LEU A 28 24.89 2.48 -12.11
CA LEU A 28 24.35 1.14 -11.99
C LEU A 28 24.83 0.24 -13.12
N THR A 29 25.19 -0.99 -12.79
CA THR A 29 25.45 -2.03 -13.80
C THR A 29 24.15 -2.43 -14.49
N PHE A 30 24.24 -2.98 -15.69
CA PHE A 30 23.06 -3.51 -16.42
C PHE A 30 22.23 -4.48 -15.57
N LYS A 31 22.88 -5.35 -14.78
CA LYS A 31 22.22 -6.31 -13.89
C LYS A 31 21.44 -5.61 -12.76
N GLU A 32 21.98 -4.54 -12.20
CA GLU A 32 21.31 -3.74 -11.17
C GLU A 32 20.11 -2.98 -11.75
N VAL A 33 20.26 -2.36 -12.91
CA VAL A 33 19.13 -1.70 -13.63
C VAL A 33 18.00 -2.68 -13.88
N VAL A 34 18.29 -3.89 -14.39
CA VAL A 34 17.27 -4.92 -14.63
C VAL A 34 16.62 -5.38 -13.30
N SER A 35 17.41 -5.55 -12.25
CA SER A 35 16.90 -5.96 -10.93
C SER A 35 15.98 -4.89 -10.33
N LEU A 36 16.36 -3.62 -10.42
CA LEU A 36 15.54 -2.51 -9.94
C LEU A 36 14.26 -2.34 -10.74
N ALA A 37 14.33 -2.38 -12.07
CA ALA A 37 13.17 -2.29 -12.94
C ALA A 37 12.16 -3.41 -12.65
N ARG A 38 12.66 -4.66 -12.45
CA ARG A 38 11.82 -5.79 -12.07
C ARG A 38 11.22 -5.62 -10.68
N ALA A 39 12.00 -5.12 -9.71
CA ALA A 39 11.51 -4.89 -8.36
C ALA A 39 10.40 -3.83 -8.34
N LEU A 40 10.55 -2.72 -9.06
CA LEU A 40 9.53 -1.67 -9.18
C LEU A 40 8.25 -2.19 -9.84
N LEU A 41 8.37 -3.00 -10.90
CA LEU A 41 7.22 -3.59 -11.58
C LEU A 41 6.42 -4.52 -10.65
N ILE A 42 7.10 -5.40 -9.93
CA ILE A 42 6.45 -6.36 -9.01
C ILE A 42 5.84 -5.61 -7.82
N ALA A 43 6.61 -4.74 -7.18
CA ALA A 43 6.18 -4.03 -5.97
C ALA A 43 5.00 -3.09 -6.24
N GLY A 44 4.95 -2.43 -7.39
CA GLY A 44 3.89 -1.48 -7.75
C GLY A 44 2.61 -2.16 -8.20
N ASN A 45 2.68 -3.33 -8.82
CA ASN A 45 1.51 -3.98 -9.41
C ASN A 45 0.60 -4.64 -8.35
N GLU A 46 1.10 -5.64 -7.62
CA GLU A 46 0.29 -6.42 -6.68
C GLU A 46 -0.25 -5.58 -5.53
N THR A 47 0.58 -4.72 -4.96
CA THR A 47 0.19 -3.92 -3.78
C THR A 47 -0.86 -2.88 -4.14
N THR A 48 -0.74 -2.22 -5.29
CA THR A 48 -1.75 -1.27 -5.77
C THR A 48 -3.05 -1.97 -6.13
N ALA A 49 -3.00 -3.09 -6.84
CA ALA A 49 -4.20 -3.89 -7.15
C ALA A 49 -4.94 -4.32 -5.87
N THR A 50 -4.20 -4.76 -4.84
CA THR A 50 -4.77 -5.11 -3.53
C THR A 50 -5.37 -3.88 -2.84
N ALA A 51 -4.70 -2.72 -2.88
CA ALA A 51 -5.24 -1.49 -2.30
C ALA A 51 -6.56 -1.07 -2.97
N LEU A 52 -6.65 -1.18 -4.28
CA LEU A 52 -7.88 -0.89 -5.04
C LEU A 52 -9.00 -1.89 -4.75
N GLY A 53 -8.67 -3.17 -4.59
CA GLY A 53 -9.61 -4.20 -4.14
C GLY A 53 -10.14 -3.89 -2.73
N ASN A 54 -9.26 -3.53 -1.80
CA ASN A 54 -9.63 -3.16 -0.43
C ASN A 54 -10.49 -1.88 -0.40
N LEU A 55 -10.19 -0.90 -1.24
CA LEU A 55 -11.02 0.29 -1.42
C LEU A 55 -12.43 -0.09 -1.88
N LEU A 56 -12.57 -0.89 -2.94
CA LEU A 56 -13.88 -1.34 -3.44
C LEU A 56 -14.63 -2.18 -2.40
N PHE A 57 -13.93 -3.02 -1.64
CA PHE A 57 -14.50 -3.78 -0.54
C PHE A 57 -15.09 -2.86 0.54
N ILE A 58 -14.39 -1.79 0.93
CA ILE A 58 -14.88 -0.78 1.87
C ILE A 58 -16.13 -0.10 1.32
N LEU A 59 -16.11 0.34 0.06
CA LEU A 59 -17.25 1.01 -0.57
C LEU A 59 -18.47 0.08 -0.67
N ALA A 60 -18.27 -1.20 -0.94
CA ALA A 60 -19.35 -2.20 -1.07
C ALA A 60 -19.94 -2.62 0.29
N THR A 61 -19.13 -2.60 1.36
CA THR A 61 -19.56 -3.03 2.71
C THR A 61 -19.98 -1.89 3.61
N LYS A 62 -19.70 -0.64 3.22
CA LYS A 62 -19.99 0.58 3.98
C LYS A 62 -20.65 1.63 3.07
N PRO A 63 -21.95 1.45 2.72
CA PRO A 63 -22.63 2.33 1.77
C PRO A 63 -22.70 3.79 2.24
N ASP A 64 -22.77 4.03 3.55
CA ASP A 64 -22.75 5.40 4.11
C ASP A 64 -21.41 6.09 3.82
N ILE A 65 -20.29 5.36 3.94
CA ILE A 65 -18.96 5.87 3.60
C ILE A 65 -18.82 6.11 2.09
N ALA A 66 -19.42 5.25 1.27
CA ALA A 66 -19.42 5.44 -0.19
C ALA A 66 -20.21 6.70 -0.60
N GLN A 67 -21.34 6.96 0.06
CA GLN A 67 -22.12 8.16 -0.18
C GLN A 67 -21.39 9.42 0.32
N GLU A 68 -20.83 9.37 1.54
CA GLU A 68 -20.05 10.49 2.08
C GLU A 68 -18.85 10.83 1.19
N LEU A 69 -18.16 9.81 0.65
CA LEU A 69 -17.07 10.01 -0.30
C LEU A 69 -17.55 10.69 -1.59
N TYR A 70 -18.70 10.28 -2.12
CA TYR A 70 -19.29 10.91 -3.31
C TYR A 70 -19.61 12.37 -3.07
N ASP A 71 -20.22 12.70 -1.94
CA ASP A 71 -20.63 14.06 -1.59
C ASP A 71 -19.44 15.02 -1.39
N ASN A 72 -18.27 14.47 -1.02
CA ASN A 72 -17.04 15.23 -0.75
C ASN A 72 -15.91 14.94 -1.77
N VAL A 73 -16.22 14.34 -2.91
CA VAL A 73 -15.24 13.81 -3.87
C VAL A 73 -14.33 14.88 -4.50
N ASP A 74 -14.76 16.13 -4.50
CA ASP A 74 -13.96 17.26 -5.02
C ASP A 74 -13.18 18.00 -3.92
N ASP A 75 -13.34 17.62 -2.65
CA ASP A 75 -12.49 18.09 -1.55
C ASP A 75 -11.20 17.25 -1.46
N GLU A 76 -10.08 17.84 -1.88
CA GLU A 76 -8.76 17.20 -1.87
C GLU A 76 -8.30 16.80 -0.46
N ARG A 77 -8.66 17.56 0.56
CA ARG A 77 -8.32 17.25 1.96
C ARG A 77 -9.11 16.03 2.43
N TYR A 78 -10.40 15.99 2.12
CA TYR A 78 -11.26 14.85 2.42
C TYR A 78 -10.73 13.58 1.76
N LEU A 79 -10.49 13.61 0.44
CA LEU A 79 -9.94 12.48 -0.31
C LEU A 79 -8.59 11.99 0.24
N THR A 80 -7.72 12.91 0.62
CA THR A 80 -6.43 12.54 1.21
C THR A 80 -6.63 11.77 2.52
N ARG A 81 -7.49 12.24 3.41
CA ARG A 81 -7.79 11.56 4.67
C ARG A 81 -8.49 10.21 4.47
N PHE A 82 -9.40 10.16 3.51
CA PHE A 82 -10.07 8.92 3.13
C PHE A 82 -9.05 7.85 2.71
N VAL A 83 -8.11 8.18 1.83
CA VAL A 83 -7.06 7.26 1.37
C VAL A 83 -6.18 6.80 2.52
N GLU A 84 -5.76 7.70 3.43
CA GLU A 84 -4.96 7.32 4.60
C GLU A 84 -5.73 6.32 5.50
N GLU A 85 -7.04 6.51 5.70
CA GLU A 85 -7.84 5.59 6.53
C GLU A 85 -8.08 4.24 5.85
N VAL A 86 -8.28 4.21 4.53
CA VAL A 86 -8.31 2.96 3.75
C VAL A 86 -7.01 2.18 3.92
N LEU A 87 -5.87 2.84 3.73
CA LEU A 87 -4.55 2.22 3.83
C LEU A 87 -4.21 1.79 5.25
N ARG A 88 -4.65 2.54 6.27
CA ARG A 88 -4.49 2.16 7.67
C ARG A 88 -5.30 0.91 7.99
N LEU A 89 -6.58 0.91 7.65
CA LEU A 89 -7.53 -0.14 8.04
C LEU A 89 -7.28 -1.45 7.30
N GLU A 90 -7.01 -1.35 6.00
CA GLU A 90 -6.78 -2.50 5.12
C GLU A 90 -5.46 -2.34 4.33
N PRO A 91 -4.30 -2.38 5.00
CA PRO A 91 -3.02 -2.27 4.31
C PRO A 91 -2.79 -3.47 3.39
N PRO A 92 -2.39 -3.24 2.12
CA PRO A 92 -2.10 -4.34 1.18
C PRO A 92 -1.03 -5.30 1.72
N VAL A 93 0.05 -4.75 2.27
CA VAL A 93 1.11 -5.51 2.93
C VAL A 93 0.80 -5.59 4.42
N ARG A 94 0.52 -6.79 4.91
CA ARG A 94 0.19 -7.08 6.31
C ARG A 94 1.41 -7.14 7.20
N GLY A 95 2.54 -7.54 6.65
CA GLY A 95 3.80 -7.63 7.36
C GLY A 95 4.94 -8.09 6.48
N LEU A 96 6.16 -7.81 6.90
CA LEU A 96 7.38 -8.24 6.23
C LEU A 96 8.38 -8.81 7.24
N SER A 97 9.08 -9.86 6.81
CA SER A 97 10.12 -10.49 7.62
C SER A 97 11.36 -9.61 7.75
N ARG A 98 12.05 -9.77 8.88
CA ARG A 98 13.36 -9.21 9.17
C ARG A 98 14.21 -10.29 9.83
N MET A 99 15.51 -10.09 9.78
CA MET A 99 16.48 -10.93 10.50
C MET A 99 17.42 -10.03 11.29
N THR A 100 17.70 -10.39 12.54
CA THR A 100 18.63 -9.63 13.38
C THR A 100 20.06 -9.80 12.86
N THR A 101 20.79 -8.70 12.70
CA THR A 101 22.20 -8.70 12.29
C THR A 101 23.16 -8.81 13.49
N LYS A 102 22.65 -8.58 14.68
CA LYS A 102 23.35 -8.72 15.99
C LYS A 102 22.31 -9.11 17.04
N GLU A 103 22.75 -9.45 18.23
CA GLU A 103 21.87 -9.59 19.38
C GLU A 103 21.21 -8.25 19.71
N VAL A 104 19.89 -8.26 19.97
CA VAL A 104 19.10 -7.08 20.32
C VAL A 104 18.06 -7.43 21.38
N GLU A 105 17.74 -6.47 22.24
CA GLU A 105 16.60 -6.56 23.14
C GLU A 105 15.40 -5.85 22.52
N LEU A 106 14.26 -6.53 22.48
CA LEU A 106 13.01 -5.99 21.94
C LEU A 106 11.83 -6.41 22.83
N GLY A 107 11.14 -5.42 23.42
CA GLY A 107 9.97 -5.69 24.27
C GLY A 107 10.31 -6.58 25.50
N GLY A 108 11.49 -6.47 26.06
CA GLY A 108 11.96 -7.28 27.19
C GLY A 108 12.41 -8.71 26.80
N VAL A 109 12.52 -9.00 25.51
CA VAL A 109 13.01 -10.29 24.98
C VAL A 109 14.35 -10.09 24.28
N THR A 110 15.36 -10.85 24.66
CA THR A 110 16.67 -10.87 23.99
C THR A 110 16.60 -11.77 22.77
N LEU A 111 16.82 -11.19 21.59
CA LEU A 111 16.86 -11.89 20.31
C LEU A 111 18.32 -12.09 19.88
N PRO A 112 18.78 -13.32 19.64
CA PRO A 112 20.13 -13.55 19.17
C PRO A 112 20.33 -13.06 17.73
N LYS A 113 21.58 -12.90 17.30
CA LYS A 113 21.92 -12.68 15.89
C LYS A 113 21.35 -13.82 15.03
N GLY A 114 20.72 -13.47 13.90
CA GLY A 114 20.11 -14.42 12.98
C GLY A 114 18.67 -14.82 13.33
N ALA A 115 18.06 -14.22 14.37
CA ALA A 115 16.65 -14.45 14.69
C ALA A 115 15.74 -13.88 13.60
N HIS A 116 14.79 -14.69 13.16
CA HIS A 116 13.74 -14.26 12.22
C HIS A 116 12.60 -13.59 12.96
N MET A 117 12.17 -12.45 12.46
CA MET A 117 11.05 -11.67 12.98
C MET A 117 10.07 -11.38 11.86
N LEU A 118 8.79 -11.28 12.19
CA LEU A 118 7.75 -10.77 11.29
C LEU A 118 7.23 -9.44 11.85
N ASN A 119 7.50 -8.34 11.14
CA ASN A 119 6.95 -7.04 11.48
C ASN A 119 5.52 -6.96 10.93
N LEU A 120 4.53 -7.04 11.81
CA LEU A 120 3.10 -7.04 11.45
C LEU A 120 2.58 -5.61 11.36
N TYR A 121 2.60 -5.01 10.18
CA TYR A 121 2.12 -3.63 9.93
C TYR A 121 0.62 -3.50 10.19
N ALA A 122 -0.17 -4.49 9.79
CA ALA A 122 -1.61 -4.49 10.06
C ALA A 122 -1.93 -4.46 11.55
N SER A 123 -1.17 -5.21 12.36
CA SER A 123 -1.32 -5.19 13.82
C SER A 123 -0.91 -3.83 14.41
N GLY A 124 0.18 -3.23 13.91
CA GLY A 124 0.58 -1.89 14.33
C GLY A 124 -0.44 -0.81 13.96
N ASN A 125 -1.18 -1.00 12.87
CA ASN A 125 -2.28 -0.11 12.48
C ASN A 125 -3.56 -0.33 13.30
N ASP A 126 -3.67 -1.46 13.99
CA ASP A 126 -4.78 -1.82 14.90
C ASP A 126 -4.38 -1.65 16.40
N ASP A 127 -3.26 -1.02 16.69
CA ASP A 127 -2.79 -0.76 18.05
C ASP A 127 -3.68 0.30 18.73
N GLU A 128 -4.43 -0.11 19.75
CA GLU A 128 -5.36 0.76 20.51
C GLU A 128 -4.63 1.86 21.30
N THR A 129 -3.35 1.68 21.60
CA THR A 129 -2.53 2.72 22.25
C THR A 129 -2.20 3.89 21.32
N ILE A 130 -2.31 3.66 20.00
CA ILE A 130 -2.05 4.64 18.95
C ILE A 130 -3.35 5.11 18.30
N PHE A 131 -4.27 4.19 18.01
CA PHE A 131 -5.51 4.47 17.28
C PHE A 131 -6.70 4.06 18.13
N GLU A 132 -7.43 5.01 18.68
CA GLU A 132 -8.66 4.74 19.44
C GLU A 132 -9.70 4.05 18.53
N CYS A 133 -10.34 2.96 19.02
CA CYS A 133 -11.29 2.15 18.26
C CYS A 133 -10.74 1.80 16.85
N PRO A 134 -9.61 1.09 16.73
CA PRO A 134 -8.82 1.01 15.50
C PRO A 134 -9.58 0.38 14.32
N ARG A 135 -10.56 -0.49 14.57
CA ARG A 135 -11.36 -1.11 13.50
C ARG A 135 -12.53 -0.24 13.01
N LYS A 136 -12.80 0.91 13.66
CA LYS A 136 -13.75 1.90 13.15
C LYS A 136 -13.11 2.69 12.01
N PHE A 137 -13.80 2.80 10.87
CA PHE A 137 -13.42 3.72 9.80
C PHE A 137 -13.67 5.16 10.27
N ASP A 138 -12.63 5.95 10.43
CA ASP A 138 -12.73 7.29 10.99
C ASP A 138 -11.67 8.23 10.40
N MET A 139 -12.09 9.06 9.48
CA MET A 139 -11.24 10.05 8.83
C MET A 139 -10.92 11.26 9.71
N SER A 140 -11.59 11.43 10.85
CA SER A 140 -11.34 12.56 11.75
C SER A 140 -10.11 12.39 12.64
N ARG A 141 -9.49 11.18 12.65
CA ARG A 141 -8.34 10.84 13.50
C ARG A 141 -7.21 11.87 13.37
N PRO A 142 -6.76 12.52 14.45
CA PRO A 142 -5.68 13.50 14.38
C PRO A 142 -4.34 12.88 13.95
N ASN A 143 -4.17 11.59 14.20
CA ASN A 143 -2.95 10.83 14.00
C ASN A 143 -3.02 9.85 12.81
N ILE A 144 -3.98 10.02 11.89
CA ILE A 144 -4.25 9.12 10.76
C ILE A 144 -2.99 8.77 9.95
N VAL A 145 -2.08 9.73 9.75
CA VAL A 145 -0.84 9.56 8.99
C VAL A 145 0.25 8.76 9.73
N ARG A 146 0.02 8.40 10.99
CA ARG A 146 0.96 7.58 11.78
C ARG A 146 0.90 6.10 11.46
N HIS A 147 -0.03 5.67 10.61
CA HIS A 147 -0.10 4.28 10.19
C HIS A 147 1.21 3.81 9.51
N VAL A 148 1.51 2.54 9.65
CA VAL A 148 2.74 1.93 9.13
C VAL A 148 2.50 1.07 7.87
N ALA A 149 1.44 1.32 7.11
CA ALA A 149 1.13 0.60 5.88
C ALA A 149 2.26 0.65 4.83
N PHE A 150 3.08 1.71 4.87
CA PHE A 150 4.25 1.89 4.00
C PHE A 150 5.57 1.49 4.65
N GLY A 151 5.53 0.83 5.81
CA GLY A 151 6.71 0.53 6.60
C GLY A 151 7.40 1.77 7.17
N GLY A 152 8.69 1.64 7.51
CA GLY A 152 9.47 2.72 8.11
C GLY A 152 10.98 2.52 7.96
N GLY A 153 11.77 3.52 8.39
CA GLY A 153 13.22 3.52 8.31
C GLY A 153 13.73 3.51 6.87
N VAL A 154 14.90 2.93 6.66
CA VAL A 154 15.58 2.88 5.34
C VAL A 154 14.80 2.06 4.30
N HIS A 155 13.89 1.20 4.73
CA HIS A 155 13.02 0.40 3.86
C HIS A 155 11.61 0.98 3.70
N ARG A 156 11.38 2.24 4.05
CA ARG A 156 10.10 2.90 3.79
C ARG A 156 9.79 2.83 2.29
N CYS A 157 8.53 2.55 1.96
CA CYS A 157 8.10 2.40 0.57
C CYS A 157 8.54 3.58 -0.30
N VAL A 158 9.27 3.32 -1.36
CA VAL A 158 9.72 4.34 -2.33
C VAL A 158 8.54 4.87 -3.14
N GLY A 159 7.55 4.01 -3.44
CA GLY A 159 6.35 4.34 -4.23
C GLY A 159 5.19 4.95 -3.43
N LEU A 160 5.40 5.33 -2.17
CA LEU A 160 4.31 5.78 -1.29
C LEU A 160 3.50 6.98 -1.80
N ALA A 161 4.14 7.89 -2.53
CA ALA A 161 3.46 9.05 -3.12
C ALA A 161 2.61 8.65 -4.33
N LEU A 162 3.16 7.79 -5.19
CA LEU A 162 2.47 7.23 -6.35
C LEU A 162 1.26 6.40 -5.90
N ALA A 163 1.43 5.47 -4.96
CA ALA A 163 0.34 4.63 -4.46
C ALA A 163 -0.82 5.44 -3.87
N ARG A 164 -0.51 6.50 -3.09
CA ARG A 164 -1.54 7.41 -2.57
C ARG A 164 -2.29 8.13 -3.69
N MET A 165 -1.58 8.56 -4.72
CA MET A 165 -2.18 9.22 -5.88
C MET A 165 -3.09 8.25 -6.64
N GLU A 166 -2.62 7.04 -6.91
CA GLU A 166 -3.40 6.00 -7.61
C GLU A 166 -4.70 5.65 -6.86
N VAL A 167 -4.60 5.39 -5.55
CA VAL A 167 -5.79 5.09 -4.73
C VAL A 167 -6.74 6.29 -4.66
N LYS A 168 -6.21 7.52 -4.59
CA LYS A 168 -7.02 8.75 -4.59
C LYS A 168 -7.78 8.95 -5.90
N VAL A 169 -7.10 8.80 -7.03
CA VAL A 169 -7.72 8.91 -8.36
C VAL A 169 -8.79 7.82 -8.52
N ALA A 170 -8.47 6.58 -8.13
CA ALA A 170 -9.43 5.48 -8.20
C ALA A 170 -10.65 5.71 -7.31
N ALA A 171 -10.47 6.17 -6.08
CA ALA A 171 -11.57 6.48 -5.16
C ALA A 171 -12.53 7.50 -5.79
N ARG A 172 -11.99 8.59 -6.36
CA ARG A 172 -12.74 9.62 -7.08
C ARG A 172 -13.50 9.05 -8.26
N GLU A 173 -12.83 8.29 -9.11
CA GLU A 173 -13.43 7.75 -10.34
C GLU A 173 -14.49 6.69 -10.04
N PHE A 174 -14.30 5.85 -9.04
CA PHE A 174 -15.29 4.84 -8.65
C PHE A 174 -16.61 5.50 -8.24
N VAL A 175 -16.60 6.44 -7.29
CA VAL A 175 -17.85 7.05 -6.82
C VAL A 175 -18.46 8.03 -7.81
N LYS A 176 -17.69 8.65 -8.71
CA LYS A 176 -18.22 9.48 -9.78
C LYS A 176 -18.92 8.68 -10.88
N ARG A 177 -18.49 7.44 -11.11
CA ARG A 177 -19.02 6.61 -12.21
C ARG A 177 -19.96 5.51 -11.74
N LEU A 178 -19.82 5.07 -10.49
CA LEU A 178 -20.54 3.92 -9.95
C LEU A 178 -21.35 4.35 -8.72
N LYS A 179 -22.50 3.71 -8.56
CA LYS A 179 -23.33 3.80 -7.36
C LYS A 179 -23.89 2.43 -7.03
N ASP A 180 -24.45 2.30 -5.83
CA ASP A 180 -25.08 1.07 -5.35
C ASP A 180 -24.11 -0.13 -5.45
N ILE A 181 -22.83 0.12 -5.10
CA ILE A 181 -21.78 -0.90 -5.11
C ILE A 181 -22.09 -1.89 -4.00
N GLN A 182 -22.25 -3.18 -4.33
CA GLN A 182 -22.60 -4.23 -3.38
C GLN A 182 -21.82 -5.50 -3.66
N LEU A 183 -21.48 -6.23 -2.60
CA LEU A 183 -20.94 -7.59 -2.72
C LEU A 183 -22.02 -8.53 -3.25
N GLN A 184 -21.63 -9.45 -4.15
CA GLN A 184 -22.50 -10.52 -4.66
C GLN A 184 -22.38 -11.82 -3.88
N ILE A 185 -21.46 -11.88 -2.92
CA ILE A 185 -21.26 -13.02 -2.01
C ILE A 185 -21.17 -12.50 -0.57
N PRO A 186 -21.48 -13.32 0.44
CA PRO A 186 -21.22 -13.01 1.83
C PRO A 186 -19.75 -12.69 2.10
N VAL A 187 -19.50 -11.80 3.06
CA VAL A 187 -18.11 -11.36 3.39
C VAL A 187 -17.22 -12.53 3.82
N ASP A 188 -17.79 -13.51 4.52
CA ASP A 188 -17.11 -14.71 5.00
C ASP A 188 -16.79 -15.74 3.90
N GLU A 189 -17.37 -15.59 2.71
CA GLU A 189 -17.04 -16.39 1.54
C GLU A 189 -15.90 -15.80 0.68
N ILE A 190 -15.44 -14.58 1.00
CA ILE A 190 -14.30 -13.96 0.30
C ILE A 190 -13.04 -14.76 0.58
N ARG A 191 -12.41 -15.24 -0.48
CA ARG A 191 -11.14 -15.99 -0.41
C ARG A 191 -9.96 -15.07 -0.61
N TYR A 192 -8.90 -15.35 0.15
CA TYR A 192 -7.64 -14.62 0.08
C TYR A 192 -6.51 -15.53 -0.38
N LEU A 193 -5.55 -14.97 -1.09
CA LEU A 193 -4.34 -15.69 -1.47
C LEU A 193 -3.59 -16.16 -0.21
N PRO A 194 -3.08 -17.41 -0.19
CA PRO A 194 -2.41 -17.99 0.99
C PRO A 194 -0.99 -17.43 1.16
N THR A 195 -0.90 -16.17 1.56
CA THR A 195 0.39 -15.49 1.84
C THR A 195 0.35 -14.77 3.19
N VAL A 196 1.47 -14.78 3.90
CA VAL A 196 1.61 -14.07 5.18
C VAL A 196 1.96 -12.58 4.99
N ALA A 197 2.46 -12.22 3.81
CA ALA A 197 2.94 -10.87 3.53
C ALA A 197 1.82 -9.92 3.11
N THR A 198 0.89 -10.39 2.25
CA THR A 198 -0.20 -9.59 1.68
C THR A 198 -1.56 -10.18 2.05
N ARG A 199 -2.61 -9.36 1.95
CA ARG A 199 -3.99 -9.84 2.06
C ARG A 199 -4.75 -9.51 0.78
N SER A 200 -4.34 -10.15 -0.30
CA SER A 200 -4.95 -9.98 -1.61
C SER A 200 -6.16 -10.92 -1.74
N MET A 201 -7.31 -10.38 -2.10
CA MET A 201 -8.50 -11.17 -2.43
C MET A 201 -8.26 -11.90 -3.76
N GLU A 202 -8.63 -13.18 -3.86
CA GLU A 202 -8.58 -13.94 -5.12
C GLU A 202 -9.55 -13.35 -6.14
N SER A 203 -10.72 -12.92 -5.68
CA SER A 203 -11.72 -12.22 -6.46
C SER A 203 -12.62 -11.40 -5.55
N LEU A 204 -13.23 -10.34 -6.09
CA LEU A 204 -14.21 -9.50 -5.41
C LEU A 204 -15.43 -9.33 -6.32
N PRO A 205 -16.42 -10.27 -6.28
CA PRO A 205 -17.63 -10.17 -7.08
C PRO A 205 -18.50 -8.99 -6.61
N LEU A 206 -18.72 -8.03 -7.50
CA LEU A 206 -19.48 -6.81 -7.21
C LEU A 206 -20.61 -6.63 -8.21
N SER A 207 -21.74 -6.09 -7.73
CA SER A 207 -22.74 -5.43 -8.56
C SER A 207 -22.70 -3.91 -8.33
N PHE A 208 -23.06 -3.16 -9.33
CA PHE A 208 -23.15 -1.70 -9.26
C PHE A 208 -24.03 -1.16 -10.37
N ASN A 209 -24.52 0.07 -10.20
CA ASN A 209 -25.16 0.85 -11.24
C ASN A 209 -24.20 1.95 -11.72
N LYS A 210 -24.33 2.36 -12.99
CA LYS A 210 -23.64 3.55 -13.49
C LYS A 210 -24.36 4.81 -13.01
N ARG A 211 -23.59 5.84 -12.71
CA ARG A 211 -24.11 7.19 -12.46
C ARG A 211 -24.36 7.92 -13.76
#